data_cb532a5237316843dd466ee46f1d6c87
#
_entry.id   cb532a5237316843dd466ee46f1d6c87
#
_cell.length_a   1.000
_cell.length_b   1.000
_cell.length_c   1.000
_cell.angle_alpha   90.00
_cell.angle_beta   90.00
_cell.angle_gamma   90.00
#
_symmetry.space_group_name_H-M   'P 1'
#
loop_
_entity.id
_entity.type
_entity.pdbx_description
1 polymer ?
#
loop_
_entity_poly.entity_id
_entity_poly.type
_entity_poly.pdbx_seq_one_letter_code
_entity_poly.pdbx_strand_id
1 'polypeptide(L)'
;MDTESKMRDQIYNRLLEERIVFLSGEVRDDMANMVCAQLLLLSSLDAKKDIFMYINSPGGSVTAGMAIYDTMQLIPNDVATVTFGMAASMGQFLLTSGAKGKRYSTKSSRILMHQPLGGIGGTAIDIRIQAEQMAITKQTLSELNALHTGQTLETVSYTHLTLPTILRV
;
A
#
# COMPACT_ATOMS: atom_id res chain seq x y z
N MET A 1 -20.87 17.04 -17.40
CA MET A 1 -19.88 16.96 -16.31
C MET A 1 -20.28 17.98 -15.26
N ASP A 2 -20.58 17.53 -14.06
CA ASP A 2 -21.04 18.35 -12.96
C ASP A 2 -19.94 19.30 -12.47
N THR A 3 -20.31 20.51 -12.02
CA THR A 3 -19.38 21.52 -11.52
C THR A 3 -18.53 21.01 -10.35
N GLU A 4 -19.12 20.16 -9.50
CA GLU A 4 -18.47 19.53 -8.36
C GLU A 4 -17.36 18.54 -8.79
N SER A 5 -17.62 17.74 -9.84
CA SER A 5 -16.61 16.83 -10.41
C SER A 5 -15.41 17.61 -10.96
N LYS A 6 -15.64 18.71 -11.68
CA LYS A 6 -14.57 19.56 -12.19
C LYS A 6 -13.74 20.20 -11.10
N MET A 7 -14.37 20.68 -10.03
CA MET A 7 -13.66 21.28 -8.89
C MET A 7 -12.79 20.24 -8.18
N ARG A 8 -13.31 19.03 -7.96
CA ARG A 8 -12.56 17.92 -7.38
C ARG A 8 -11.32 17.58 -8.21
N ASP A 9 -11.48 17.45 -9.52
CA ASP A 9 -10.37 17.11 -10.42
C ASP A 9 -9.31 18.24 -10.43
N GLN A 10 -9.71 19.50 -10.36
CA GLN A 10 -8.79 20.64 -10.23
C GLN A 10 -7.97 20.58 -8.93
N ILE A 11 -8.61 20.23 -7.80
CA ILE A 11 -7.92 20.09 -6.52
C ILE A 11 -6.88 18.97 -6.58
N TYR A 12 -7.25 17.79 -7.07
CA TYR A 12 -6.31 16.66 -7.19
C TYR A 12 -5.18 16.96 -8.15
N ASN A 13 -5.44 17.61 -9.27
CA ASN A 13 -4.40 18.04 -10.22
C ASN A 13 -3.43 19.03 -9.57
N ARG A 14 -3.95 20.01 -8.81
CA ARG A 14 -3.10 20.95 -8.09
C ARG A 14 -2.22 20.29 -7.04
N LEU A 15 -2.76 19.30 -6.31
CA LEU A 15 -1.99 18.53 -5.33
C LEU A 15 -0.93 17.64 -6.02
N LEU A 16 -1.24 17.10 -7.19
CA LEU A 16 -0.26 16.36 -7.98
C LEU A 16 0.92 17.24 -8.44
N GLU A 17 0.66 18.49 -8.83
CA GLU A 17 1.71 19.48 -9.14
C GLU A 17 2.65 19.70 -7.93
N GLU A 18 2.12 19.63 -6.71
CA GLU A 18 2.89 19.69 -5.46
C GLU A 18 3.48 18.32 -5.06
N ARG A 19 3.47 17.33 -5.97
CA ARG A 19 4.00 15.99 -5.82
C ARG A 19 3.28 15.15 -4.76
N ILE A 20 2.00 15.40 -4.57
CA ILE A 20 1.13 14.68 -3.63
C ILE A 20 0.23 13.73 -4.42
N VAL A 21 0.31 12.44 -4.09
CA VAL A 21 -0.49 11.35 -4.63
C VAL A 21 -1.41 10.81 -3.54
N PHE A 22 -2.67 10.58 -3.86
CA PHE A 22 -3.63 10.00 -2.92
C PHE A 22 -3.90 8.54 -3.22
N LEU A 23 -3.79 7.71 -2.18
CA LEU A 23 -4.21 6.33 -2.14
C LEU A 23 -5.38 6.23 -1.17
N SER A 24 -6.60 6.44 -1.66
CA SER A 24 -7.81 6.52 -0.83
C SER A 24 -8.85 5.48 -1.23
N GLY A 25 -9.43 4.83 -0.23
CA GLY A 25 -10.40 3.74 -0.44
C GLY A 25 -9.75 2.38 -0.67
N GLU A 26 -10.51 1.45 -1.25
CA GLU A 26 -10.05 0.08 -1.49
C GLU A 26 -8.96 0.03 -2.57
N VAL A 27 -7.92 -0.76 -2.33
CA VAL A 27 -6.85 -1.02 -3.31
C VAL A 27 -7.40 -1.93 -4.41
N ARG A 28 -7.62 -1.37 -5.60
CA ARG A 28 -8.13 -2.03 -6.79
C ARG A 28 -7.25 -1.72 -7.99
N ASP A 29 -7.41 -2.47 -9.08
CA ASP A 29 -6.56 -2.34 -10.27
C ASP A 29 -6.66 -0.93 -10.91
N ASP A 30 -7.86 -0.36 -10.98
CA ASP A 30 -8.08 0.99 -11.53
C ASP A 30 -7.35 2.06 -10.71
N MET A 31 -7.44 1.99 -9.39
CA MET A 31 -6.74 2.89 -8.50
C MET A 31 -5.23 2.68 -8.56
N ALA A 32 -4.77 1.44 -8.55
CA ALA A 32 -3.35 1.11 -8.62
C ALA A 32 -2.72 1.62 -9.93
N ASN A 33 -3.37 1.40 -11.05
CA ASN A 33 -2.91 1.91 -12.35
C ASN A 33 -2.78 3.45 -12.36
N MET A 34 -3.75 4.15 -11.74
CA MET A 34 -3.68 5.61 -11.64
C MET A 34 -2.52 6.06 -10.75
N VAL A 35 -2.34 5.45 -9.58
CA VAL A 35 -1.23 5.77 -8.65
C VAL A 35 0.11 5.49 -9.32
N CYS A 36 0.29 4.35 -9.98
CA CYS A 36 1.51 4.02 -10.72
C CYS A 36 1.80 5.06 -11.82
N ALA A 37 0.78 5.45 -12.60
CA ALA A 37 0.95 6.47 -13.63
C ALA A 37 1.36 7.83 -13.05
N GLN A 38 0.79 8.24 -11.91
CA GLN A 38 1.16 9.47 -11.21
C GLN A 38 2.60 9.41 -10.68
N LEU A 39 3.03 8.28 -10.09
CA LEU A 39 4.40 8.10 -9.62
C LEU A 39 5.41 8.21 -10.78
N LEU A 40 5.14 7.53 -11.89
CA LEU A 40 5.98 7.58 -13.09
C LEU A 40 6.04 8.99 -13.69
N LEU A 41 4.90 9.68 -13.78
CA LEU A 41 4.83 11.07 -14.25
C LEU A 41 5.69 11.98 -13.38
N LEU A 42 5.50 11.94 -12.06
CA LEU A 42 6.25 12.77 -11.12
C LEU A 42 7.74 12.48 -11.15
N SER A 43 8.12 11.21 -11.32
CA SER A 43 9.51 10.81 -11.48
C SER A 43 10.12 11.36 -12.77
N SER A 44 9.38 11.34 -13.87
CA SER A 44 9.84 11.91 -15.16
C SER A 44 10.02 13.43 -15.13
N LEU A 45 9.23 14.13 -14.32
CA LEU A 45 9.34 15.59 -14.18
C LEU A 45 10.53 16.02 -13.32
N ASP A 46 10.82 15.31 -12.25
CA ASP A 46 11.98 15.55 -11.39
C ASP A 46 12.36 14.28 -10.63
N ALA A 47 13.43 13.65 -11.04
CA ALA A 47 13.90 12.37 -10.47
C ALA A 47 14.57 12.50 -9.08
N LYS A 48 14.74 13.72 -8.56
CA LYS A 48 15.47 13.97 -7.29
C LYS A 48 14.56 14.37 -6.14
N LYS A 49 13.40 14.95 -6.45
CA LYS A 49 12.49 15.42 -5.41
C LYS A 49 11.63 14.28 -4.88
N ASP A 50 11.34 14.29 -3.59
CA ASP A 50 10.44 13.35 -2.95
C ASP A 50 9.03 13.42 -3.56
N ILE A 51 8.35 12.28 -3.51
CA ILE A 51 6.92 12.17 -3.80
C ILE A 51 6.21 11.81 -2.49
N PHE A 52 5.11 12.47 -2.19
CA PHE A 52 4.33 12.22 -0.98
C PHE A 52 3.08 11.40 -1.33
N MET A 53 2.98 10.20 -0.78
CA MET A 53 1.79 9.34 -0.93
C MET A 53 0.95 9.42 0.35
N TYR A 54 -0.24 10.01 0.24
CA TYR A 54 -1.22 10.09 1.32
C TYR A 54 -2.16 8.88 1.29
N ILE A 55 -2.18 8.11 2.36
CA ILE A 55 -2.86 6.81 2.45
C ILE A 55 -4.03 6.88 3.42
N ASN A 56 -5.23 6.58 2.92
CA ASN A 56 -6.43 6.33 3.71
C ASN A 56 -7.20 5.15 3.10
N SER A 57 -6.79 3.92 3.46
CA SER A 57 -7.23 2.71 2.77
C SER A 57 -7.45 1.54 3.75
N PRO A 58 -8.53 0.79 3.59
CA PRO A 58 -8.74 -0.47 4.30
C PRO A 58 -7.91 -1.63 3.73
N GLY A 59 -7.15 -1.40 2.65
CA GLY A 59 -6.47 -2.42 1.87
C GLY A 59 -7.28 -2.88 0.66
N GLY A 60 -7.06 -4.09 0.18
CA GLY A 60 -7.72 -4.66 -0.99
C GLY A 60 -6.86 -5.66 -1.73
N SER A 61 -6.86 -5.60 -3.06
CA SER A 61 -6.15 -6.51 -3.95
C SER A 61 -4.63 -6.49 -3.69
N VAL A 62 -4.06 -7.67 -3.43
CA VAL A 62 -2.62 -7.83 -3.23
C VAL A 62 -1.86 -7.52 -4.52
N THR A 63 -2.32 -8.01 -5.66
CA THR A 63 -1.66 -7.78 -6.95
C THR A 63 -1.65 -6.31 -7.33
N ALA A 64 -2.76 -5.60 -7.11
CA ALA A 64 -2.84 -4.16 -7.31
C ALA A 64 -1.90 -3.39 -6.37
N GLY A 65 -1.84 -3.78 -5.10
CA GLY A 65 -0.91 -3.19 -4.14
C GLY A 65 0.56 -3.45 -4.47
N MET A 66 0.89 -4.65 -4.95
CA MET A 66 2.26 -4.98 -5.39
C MET A 66 2.67 -4.17 -6.62
N ALA A 67 1.76 -3.88 -7.56
CA ALA A 67 2.07 -3.01 -8.68
C ALA A 67 2.48 -1.59 -8.23
N ILE A 68 1.80 -1.05 -7.21
CA ILE A 68 2.18 0.24 -6.60
C ILE A 68 3.54 0.11 -5.92
N TYR A 69 3.73 -0.93 -5.11
CA TYR A 69 4.99 -1.19 -4.41
C TYR A 69 6.17 -1.26 -5.37
N ASP A 70 6.07 -2.09 -6.41
CA ASP A 70 7.15 -2.25 -7.39
C ASP A 70 7.43 -0.93 -8.13
N THR A 71 6.40 -0.14 -8.41
CA THR A 71 6.58 1.20 -9.00
C THR A 71 7.32 2.15 -8.04
N MET A 72 6.99 2.12 -6.74
CA MET A 72 7.71 2.89 -5.72
C MET A 72 9.19 2.51 -5.64
N GLN A 73 9.52 1.23 -5.82
CA GLN A 73 10.91 0.75 -5.80
C GLN A 73 11.65 0.99 -7.13
N LEU A 74 10.93 1.08 -8.24
CA LEU A 74 11.49 1.27 -9.58
C LEU A 74 12.00 2.69 -9.82
N ILE A 75 11.26 3.68 -9.33
CA ILE A 75 11.60 5.09 -9.52
C ILE A 75 12.75 5.52 -8.61
N PRO A 76 13.63 6.43 -9.05
CA PRO A 76 14.77 6.91 -8.24
C PRO A 76 14.35 7.83 -7.10
N ASN A 77 13.11 8.30 -7.07
CA ASN A 77 12.61 9.22 -6.06
C ASN A 77 12.34 8.50 -4.74
N ASP A 78 12.63 9.14 -3.62
CA ASP A 78 12.08 8.72 -2.35
C ASP A 78 10.56 8.95 -2.33
N VAL A 79 9.80 7.90 -2.05
CA VAL A 79 8.37 8.01 -1.81
C VAL A 79 8.12 8.10 -0.30
N ALA A 80 7.80 9.30 0.17
CA ALA A 80 7.37 9.53 1.54
C ALA A 80 5.91 9.11 1.69
N THR A 81 5.60 8.33 2.71
CA THR A 81 4.23 7.85 2.96
C THR A 81 3.63 8.49 4.20
N VAL A 82 2.39 8.91 4.11
CA VAL A 82 1.66 9.59 5.19
C VAL A 82 0.29 8.94 5.34
N THR A 83 -0.02 8.34 6.49
CA THR A 83 -1.38 7.89 6.75
C THR A 83 -2.20 8.91 7.50
N PHE A 84 -3.46 9.07 7.08
CA PHE A 84 -4.51 9.81 7.77
C PHE A 84 -5.79 8.97 7.75
N GLY A 85 -6.49 8.88 8.86
CA GLY A 85 -7.64 7.99 9.00
C GLY A 85 -7.22 6.53 9.19
N MET A 86 -6.97 5.78 8.11
CA MET A 86 -6.65 4.35 8.19
C MET A 86 -5.60 3.91 7.17
N ALA A 87 -4.69 3.06 7.60
CA ALA A 87 -3.87 2.23 6.73
C ALA A 87 -3.98 0.78 7.18
N ALA A 88 -4.78 -0.04 6.49
CA ALA A 88 -5.01 -1.43 6.85
C ALA A 88 -4.61 -2.38 5.70
N SER A 89 -4.16 -3.59 6.04
CA SER A 89 -3.82 -4.64 5.06
C SER A 89 -2.84 -4.13 4.00
N MET A 90 -3.17 -4.17 2.71
CA MET A 90 -2.33 -3.62 1.65
C MET A 90 -2.06 -2.12 1.82
N GLY A 91 -2.97 -1.34 2.43
CA GLY A 91 -2.71 0.06 2.77
C GLY A 91 -1.61 0.22 3.83
N GLN A 92 -1.59 -0.65 4.83
CA GLN A 92 -0.51 -0.70 5.83
C GLN A 92 0.82 -1.12 5.18
N PHE A 93 0.80 -2.14 4.32
CA PHE A 93 1.99 -2.58 3.61
C PHE A 93 2.61 -1.44 2.79
N LEU A 94 1.82 -0.71 2.03
CA LEU A 94 2.28 0.43 1.24
C LEU A 94 2.78 1.59 2.12
N LEU A 95 2.15 1.84 3.28
CA LEU A 95 2.66 2.80 4.26
C LEU A 95 4.05 2.41 4.75
N THR A 96 4.23 1.14 5.10
CA THR A 96 5.50 0.58 5.60
C THR A 96 6.59 0.61 4.53
N SER A 97 6.21 0.52 3.26
CA SER A 97 7.11 0.50 2.10
C SER A 97 7.65 1.87 1.69
N GLY A 98 7.23 2.94 2.36
CA GLY A 98 7.79 4.27 2.16
C GLY A 98 9.27 4.36 2.51
N ALA A 99 9.97 5.35 1.96
CA ALA A 99 11.40 5.56 2.16
C ALA A 99 11.75 5.64 3.65
N LYS A 100 12.89 5.06 4.03
CA LYS A 100 13.34 5.02 5.43
C LYS A 100 13.46 6.43 6.03
N GLY A 101 12.80 6.65 7.17
CA GLY A 101 12.75 7.95 7.83
C GLY A 101 11.72 8.92 7.26
N LYS A 102 10.99 8.53 6.19
CA LYS A 102 9.98 9.36 5.55
C LYS A 102 8.58 8.70 5.59
N ARG A 103 8.26 8.06 6.69
CA ARG A 103 6.98 7.39 6.95
C ARG A 103 6.29 8.07 8.12
N TYR A 104 5.09 8.57 7.89
CA TYR A 104 4.39 9.43 8.82
C TYR A 104 2.97 8.93 9.08
N SER A 105 2.46 9.29 10.25
CA SER A 105 1.09 9.00 10.66
C SER A 105 0.51 10.23 11.34
N THR A 106 -0.73 10.57 11.03
CA THR A 106 -1.45 11.56 11.83
C THR A 106 -1.83 10.95 13.19
N LYS A 107 -2.01 11.81 14.19
CA LYS A 107 -2.17 11.41 15.59
C LYS A 107 -3.34 10.45 15.85
N SER A 108 -4.40 10.54 15.06
CA SER A 108 -5.63 9.73 15.23
C SER A 108 -5.75 8.62 14.18
N SER A 109 -4.72 8.36 13.39
CA SER A 109 -4.75 7.30 12.39
C SER A 109 -4.70 5.92 13.02
N ARG A 110 -5.35 4.97 12.36
CA ARG A 110 -5.28 3.54 12.69
C ARG A 110 -4.43 2.81 11.66
N ILE A 111 -3.49 2.02 12.14
CA ILE A 111 -2.65 1.15 11.31
C ILE A 111 -2.96 -0.29 11.70
N LEU A 112 -3.38 -1.11 10.72
CA LEU A 112 -3.77 -2.50 10.95
C LEU A 112 -3.00 -3.42 10.01
N MET A 113 -2.17 -4.26 10.60
CA MET A 113 -1.49 -5.37 9.93
C MET A 113 -2.23 -6.67 10.18
N HIS A 114 -2.48 -7.45 9.15
CA HIS A 114 -3.01 -8.81 9.25
C HIS A 114 -2.51 -9.66 8.07
N GLN A 115 -2.63 -10.98 8.21
CA GLN A 115 -2.30 -11.89 7.11
C GLN A 115 -3.24 -11.71 5.91
N PRO A 116 -2.80 -12.06 4.69
CA PRO A 116 -3.66 -12.05 3.52
C PRO A 116 -4.92 -12.88 3.75
N LEU A 117 -6.05 -12.34 3.32
CA LEU A 117 -7.34 -13.03 3.31
C LEU A 117 -7.73 -13.31 1.87
N GLY A 118 -8.33 -14.47 1.63
CA GLY A 118 -8.83 -14.82 0.31
C GLY A 118 -9.80 -16.00 0.38
N GLY A 119 -10.78 -16.01 -0.52
CA GLY A 119 -11.60 -17.18 -0.79
C GLY A 119 -10.89 -18.11 -1.78
N ILE A 120 -10.93 -19.41 -1.53
CA ILE A 120 -10.45 -20.44 -2.45
C ILE A 120 -11.63 -21.27 -2.91
N GLY A 121 -11.68 -21.58 -4.21
CA GLY A 121 -12.75 -22.39 -4.79
C GLY A 121 -12.33 -23.02 -6.12
N GLY A 122 -13.11 -24.01 -6.57
CA GLY A 122 -12.85 -24.76 -7.78
C GLY A 122 -12.66 -26.25 -7.53
N THR A 123 -11.97 -26.95 -8.43
CA THR A 123 -11.61 -28.36 -8.26
C THR A 123 -10.57 -28.54 -7.13
N ALA A 124 -10.38 -29.77 -6.66
CA ALA A 124 -9.37 -30.07 -5.64
C ALA A 124 -7.94 -29.63 -6.07
N ILE A 125 -7.65 -29.67 -7.36
CA ILE A 125 -6.39 -29.22 -7.94
C ILE A 125 -6.30 -27.69 -7.85
N ASP A 126 -7.35 -26.96 -8.24
CA ASP A 126 -7.41 -25.51 -8.17
C ASP A 126 -7.24 -25.01 -6.74
N ILE A 127 -7.93 -25.64 -5.79
CA ILE A 127 -7.81 -25.33 -4.34
C ILE A 127 -6.38 -25.47 -3.86
N ARG A 128 -5.70 -26.55 -4.24
CA ARG A 128 -4.29 -26.77 -3.85
C ARG A 128 -3.38 -25.68 -4.42
N ILE A 129 -3.51 -25.37 -5.70
CA ILE A 129 -2.70 -24.34 -6.38
C ILE A 129 -2.93 -22.97 -5.72
N GLN A 130 -4.19 -22.62 -5.44
CA GLN A 130 -4.53 -21.34 -4.79
C GLN A 130 -3.99 -21.26 -3.36
N ALA A 131 -4.02 -22.36 -2.61
CA ALA A 131 -3.48 -22.43 -1.26
C ALA A 131 -1.94 -22.27 -1.26
N GLU A 132 -1.24 -22.93 -2.18
CA GLU A 132 0.21 -22.77 -2.36
C GLU A 132 0.56 -21.31 -2.74
N GLN A 133 -0.17 -20.69 -3.65
CA GLN A 133 0.03 -19.30 -4.04
C GLN A 133 -0.23 -18.33 -2.88
N MET A 134 -1.23 -18.59 -2.06
CA MET A 134 -1.53 -17.78 -0.86
C MET A 134 -0.39 -17.89 0.17
N ALA A 135 0.18 -19.08 0.35
CA ALA A 135 1.33 -19.27 1.24
C ALA A 135 2.55 -18.48 0.77
N ILE A 136 2.85 -18.51 -0.53
CA ILE A 136 3.93 -17.72 -1.15
C ILE A 136 3.68 -16.23 -0.94
N THR A 137 2.47 -15.77 -1.22
CA THR A 137 2.08 -14.35 -1.03
C THR A 137 2.27 -13.92 0.43
N LYS A 138 1.82 -14.74 1.39
CA LYS A 138 2.01 -14.45 2.83
C LYS A 138 3.49 -14.33 3.17
N GLN A 139 4.32 -15.26 2.70
CA GLN A 139 5.75 -15.23 2.95
C GLN A 139 6.40 -13.97 2.36
N THR A 140 6.13 -13.66 1.09
CA THR A 140 6.67 -12.47 0.41
C THR A 140 6.31 -11.18 1.16
N LEU A 141 5.03 -10.99 1.52
CA LEU A 141 4.61 -9.80 2.26
C LEU A 141 5.25 -9.72 3.65
N SER A 142 5.47 -10.86 4.32
CA SER A 142 6.15 -10.90 5.62
C SER A 142 7.62 -10.51 5.50
N GLU A 143 8.32 -11.03 4.50
CA GLU A 143 9.72 -10.71 4.22
C GLU A 143 9.90 -9.23 3.89
N LEU A 144 9.03 -8.68 3.04
CA LEU A 144 9.07 -7.26 2.67
C LEU A 144 8.72 -6.35 3.87
N ASN A 145 7.74 -6.72 4.71
CA ASN A 145 7.48 -5.98 5.93
C ASN A 145 8.69 -6.02 6.89
N ALA A 146 9.34 -7.17 7.05
CA ALA A 146 10.56 -7.31 7.84
C ALA A 146 11.68 -6.41 7.30
N LEU A 147 11.91 -6.43 5.99
CA LEU A 147 12.88 -5.60 5.30
C LEU A 147 12.65 -4.12 5.58
N HIS A 148 11.44 -3.62 5.36
CA HIS A 148 11.13 -2.20 5.49
C HIS A 148 11.08 -1.71 6.94
N THR A 149 10.71 -2.57 7.89
CA THR A 149 10.65 -2.20 9.31
C THR A 149 11.97 -2.42 10.05
N GLY A 150 12.89 -3.19 9.49
CA GLY A 150 14.12 -3.60 10.16
C GLY A 150 13.87 -4.64 11.25
N GLN A 151 12.71 -5.26 11.28
CA GLN A 151 12.36 -6.34 12.21
C GLN A 151 12.75 -7.71 11.65
N THR A 152 12.85 -8.71 12.51
CA THR A 152 13.06 -10.09 12.07
C THR A 152 11.78 -10.65 11.45
N LEU A 153 11.91 -11.57 10.49
CA LEU A 153 10.77 -12.30 9.93
C LEU A 153 9.95 -13.01 11.00
N GLU A 154 10.62 -13.56 12.02
CA GLU A 154 9.97 -14.21 13.16
C GLU A 154 9.09 -13.21 13.91
N THR A 155 9.60 -12.03 14.23
CA THR A 155 8.83 -10.97 14.90
C THR A 155 7.59 -10.60 14.11
N VAL A 156 7.73 -10.33 12.81
CA VAL A 156 6.61 -9.97 11.92
C VAL A 156 5.58 -11.08 11.85
N SER A 157 6.01 -12.33 11.67
CA SER A 157 5.11 -13.48 11.54
C SER A 157 4.38 -13.78 12.85
N TYR A 158 5.09 -13.74 13.99
CA TYR A 158 4.51 -14.08 15.28
C TYR A 158 3.55 -13.02 15.80
N THR A 159 3.96 -11.76 15.81
CA THR A 159 3.19 -10.69 16.46
C THR A 159 2.00 -10.18 15.65
N HIS A 160 2.07 -10.30 14.32
CA HIS A 160 1.07 -9.66 13.44
C HIS A 160 0.30 -10.64 12.56
N LEU A 161 0.81 -11.84 12.33
CA LEU A 161 0.25 -12.75 11.33
C LEU A 161 -0.20 -14.12 11.89
N THR A 162 0.05 -14.42 13.14
CA THR A 162 -0.31 -15.71 13.75
C THR A 162 -1.26 -15.61 14.94
N LEU A 163 -1.34 -14.47 15.59
CA LEU A 163 -2.30 -14.25 16.68
C LEU A 163 -3.58 -13.60 16.14
N PRO A 164 -4.78 -13.99 16.65
CA PRO A 164 -5.99 -13.20 16.43
C PRO A 164 -5.78 -11.88 17.17
N THR A 165 -5.40 -10.85 16.41
CA THR A 165 -4.92 -9.62 17.01
C THR A 165 -6.09 -8.75 17.42
N ILE A 166 -6.46 -8.83 18.68
CA ILE A 166 -7.05 -7.71 19.39
C ILE A 166 -5.89 -7.04 20.14
N LEU A 167 -5.10 -6.25 19.44
CA LEU A 167 -4.27 -5.25 20.11
C LEU A 167 -5.15 -4.06 20.45
N ARG A 168 -5.58 -3.99 21.68
CA ARG A 168 -5.99 -2.73 22.29
C ARG A 168 -4.69 -1.98 22.59
N VAL A 169 -4.47 -0.90 21.86
CA VAL A 169 -3.57 0.15 22.26
C VAL A 169 -4.34 1.13 23.12
#